data_e03cf35f28c427f5f37bcda0e04f907a
#
_entry.id   e03cf35f28c427f5f37bcda0e04f907a
#
_cell.length_a   1.000
_cell.length_b   1.000
_cell.length_c   1.000
_cell.angle_alpha   90.00
_cell.angle_beta   90.00
_cell.angle_gamma   90.00
#
_symmetry.space_group_name_H-M   'P 1'
#
loop_
_entity.id
_entity.type
_entity.pdbx_description
1 polymer ?
#
loop_
_entity_poly.entity_id
_entity_poly.type
_entity_poly.pdbx_seq_one_letter_code
_entity_poly.pdbx_strand_id
1 'polypeptide(L)'
;MEPAAKTNPRMMRLGLPMTIDVWRNARIDFGATALFSLFNVVLNQFYVAFAIQEGASNVQVGLLTAAPAIGLLFSPIWASIMERSNNPKPFVILPNVIGRLLLLLPALFPTPSVYVAVAIVFQLLMGIQAPAYASLVSRIYPSDVRGRLMGYVRVSMGVLMIPLAYVVGNWSERFGPSGPLIAAAIAGTISIILFNSLHLPKQPPLQGAGGSKKARFSFKEQWSLVSGNRILALFLAATTLSGFGNMLSVPLYQIIQVEVLQLTNIQIGYTRVAYFAALLLTFLVAGWMIDRIDIRYTLLAGIGAYAVVPMLYGLWGTYPAVIVGNAVQGIGEAIWDIGIMAFVLRIAPGREAVVFGIHLLLFGIRGTLGPMLSTSLTTTVSLPLLLVVASLFGWAGTLLFYWGNRKQQL
;
A
#
# COMPACT_ATOMS: atom_id res chain seq x y z
N MET A 1 15.29 -10.69 46.29
CA MET A 1 14.54 -9.43 46.09
C MET A 1 14.86 -8.92 44.70
N GLU A 2 13.98 -9.22 43.74
CA GLU A 2 14.09 -8.60 42.42
C GLU A 2 13.82 -7.09 42.53
N PRO A 3 14.62 -6.21 41.90
CA PRO A 3 14.34 -4.80 41.91
C PRO A 3 13.06 -4.55 41.13
N ALA A 4 12.03 -4.03 41.82
CA ALA A 4 10.77 -3.63 41.22
C ALA A 4 11.03 -2.76 39.98
N ALA A 5 10.59 -3.24 38.80
CA ALA A 5 10.70 -2.51 37.55
C ALA A 5 10.04 -1.13 37.76
N LYS A 6 10.84 -0.06 37.66
CA LYS A 6 10.36 1.33 37.73
C LYS A 6 9.32 1.50 36.62
N THR A 7 8.04 1.42 36.98
CA THR A 7 6.93 1.73 36.08
C THR A 7 7.00 3.22 35.75
N ASN A 8 7.43 3.56 34.53
CA ASN A 8 7.39 4.93 34.06
C ASN A 8 5.94 5.44 34.13
N PRO A 9 5.69 6.61 34.75
CA PRO A 9 4.34 7.15 34.91
C PRO A 9 3.68 7.30 33.51
N ARG A 10 2.45 6.82 33.39
CA ARG A 10 1.64 6.99 32.19
C ARG A 10 0.96 8.35 32.22
N MET A 11 1.05 9.09 31.12
CA MET A 11 0.39 10.38 30.93
C MET A 11 -0.68 10.26 29.84
N MET A 12 -1.79 10.98 29.96
CA MET A 12 -2.81 11.08 28.93
C MET A 12 -2.33 12.02 27.82
N ARG A 13 -2.17 11.49 26.60
CA ARG A 13 -1.83 12.25 25.39
C ARG A 13 -2.66 11.71 24.21
N LEU A 14 -3.26 12.62 23.42
CA LEU A 14 -4.17 12.26 22.31
C LEU A 14 -5.29 11.29 22.77
N GLY A 15 -5.77 11.41 24.01
CA GLY A 15 -6.78 10.49 24.54
C GLY A 15 -6.26 9.08 24.88
N LEU A 16 -4.93 8.88 24.93
CA LEU A 16 -4.31 7.57 25.19
C LEU A 16 -3.37 7.64 26.40
N PRO A 17 -3.40 6.62 27.29
CA PRO A 17 -2.44 6.50 28.39
C PRO A 17 -1.10 5.99 27.86
N MET A 18 -0.06 6.80 27.85
CA MET A 18 1.26 6.42 27.35
C MET A 18 2.39 6.95 28.21
N THR A 19 3.55 6.27 28.15
CA THR A 19 4.77 6.71 28.80
C THR A 19 5.43 7.86 28.04
N ILE A 20 6.35 8.58 28.68
CA ILE A 20 7.09 9.68 28.05
C ILE A 20 7.89 9.23 26.82
N ASP A 21 8.44 8.01 26.85
CA ASP A 21 9.21 7.44 25.73
C ASP A 21 8.31 7.12 24.54
N VAL A 22 7.12 6.54 24.78
CA VAL A 22 6.13 6.28 23.73
C VAL A 22 5.67 7.58 23.10
N TRP A 23 5.41 8.62 23.90
CA TRP A 23 5.03 9.94 23.39
C TRP A 23 6.15 10.60 22.58
N ARG A 24 7.40 10.47 23.02
CA ARG A 24 8.57 10.96 22.27
C ARG A 24 8.68 10.26 20.93
N ASN A 25 8.56 8.92 20.90
CA ASN A 25 8.58 8.14 19.67
C ASN A 25 7.41 8.54 18.74
N ALA A 26 6.20 8.73 19.28
CA ALA A 26 5.06 9.18 18.50
C ALA A 26 5.31 10.54 17.82
N ARG A 27 5.86 11.53 18.54
CA ARG A 27 6.19 12.82 17.93
C ARG A 27 7.22 12.74 16.82
N ILE A 28 8.23 11.88 16.99
CA ILE A 28 9.24 11.64 15.96
C ILE A 28 8.57 10.99 14.73
N ASP A 29 7.70 10.00 14.94
CA ASP A 29 6.98 9.31 13.88
C ASP A 29 6.04 10.25 13.12
N PHE A 30 5.29 11.12 13.82
CA PHE A 30 4.48 12.17 13.20
C PHE A 30 5.31 13.13 12.35
N GLY A 31 6.43 13.62 12.88
CA GLY A 31 7.33 14.52 12.12
C GLY A 31 7.97 13.85 10.92
N ALA A 32 8.43 12.60 11.09
CA ALA A 32 8.96 11.80 9.99
C ALA A 32 7.90 11.53 8.92
N THR A 33 6.68 11.20 9.33
CA THR A 33 5.55 10.96 8.43
C THR A 33 5.13 12.22 7.66
N ALA A 34 5.17 13.38 8.30
CA ALA A 34 4.86 14.64 7.62
C ALA A 34 5.83 14.91 6.44
N LEU A 35 7.13 14.72 6.66
CA LEU A 35 8.14 14.84 5.59
C LEU A 35 8.01 13.71 4.55
N PHE A 36 7.69 12.49 5.00
CA PHE A 36 7.46 11.35 4.12
C PHE A 36 6.25 11.54 3.20
N SER A 37 5.24 12.33 3.63
CA SER A 37 4.04 12.58 2.82
C SER A 37 4.37 13.18 1.46
N LEU A 38 5.34 14.09 1.37
CA LEU A 38 5.80 14.65 0.08
C LEU A 38 6.43 13.57 -0.79
N PHE A 39 7.33 12.77 -0.22
CA PHE A 39 7.94 11.64 -0.94
C PHE A 39 6.89 10.67 -1.47
N ASN A 40 5.90 10.34 -0.62
CA ASN A 40 4.83 9.42 -0.97
C ASN A 40 3.96 9.95 -2.12
N VAL A 41 3.58 11.24 -2.09
CA VAL A 41 2.80 11.86 -3.17
C VAL A 41 3.58 11.81 -4.49
N VAL A 42 4.84 12.21 -4.50
CA VAL A 42 5.63 12.23 -5.73
C VAL A 42 5.83 10.82 -6.28
N LEU A 43 6.26 9.86 -5.44
CA LEU A 43 6.57 8.51 -5.89
C LEU A 43 5.32 7.70 -6.28
N ASN A 44 4.28 7.73 -5.45
CA ASN A 44 3.14 6.84 -5.67
C ASN A 44 2.05 7.46 -6.54
N GLN A 45 2.02 8.79 -6.68
CA GLN A 45 0.92 9.44 -7.39
C GLN A 45 1.35 10.09 -8.71
N PHE A 46 2.58 10.57 -8.82
CA PHE A 46 3.05 11.30 -10.01
C PHE A 46 4.16 10.60 -10.78
N TYR A 47 4.93 9.72 -10.15
CA TYR A 47 6.15 9.14 -10.73
C TYR A 47 5.93 8.45 -12.08
N VAL A 48 4.84 7.67 -12.19
CA VAL A 48 4.48 6.99 -13.44
C VAL A 48 4.04 8.00 -14.50
N ALA A 49 3.27 9.03 -14.12
CA ALA A 49 2.87 10.08 -15.03
C ALA A 49 4.08 10.85 -15.56
N PHE A 50 5.06 11.18 -14.71
CA PHE A 50 6.31 11.80 -15.12
C PHE A 50 7.09 10.92 -16.10
N ALA A 51 7.19 9.62 -15.84
CA ALA A 51 7.86 8.69 -16.75
C ALA A 51 7.18 8.66 -18.13
N ILE A 52 5.84 8.68 -18.19
CA ILE A 52 5.08 8.72 -19.45
C ILE A 52 5.33 10.04 -20.18
N GLN A 53 5.35 11.17 -19.48
CA GLN A 53 5.65 12.49 -20.05
C GLN A 53 7.07 12.55 -20.64
N GLU A 54 8.01 11.80 -20.06
CA GLU A 54 9.38 11.63 -20.59
C GLU A 54 9.49 10.57 -21.71
N GLY A 55 8.35 10.03 -22.18
CA GLY A 55 8.29 9.11 -23.31
C GLY A 55 8.42 7.63 -22.93
N ALA A 56 8.03 7.23 -21.73
CA ALA A 56 8.01 5.82 -21.37
C ALA A 56 7.02 5.02 -22.23
N SER A 57 7.49 3.91 -22.82
CA SER A 57 6.64 3.00 -23.56
C SER A 57 5.63 2.29 -22.64
N ASN A 58 4.52 1.80 -23.21
CA ASN A 58 3.49 1.08 -22.44
C ASN A 58 4.08 -0.10 -21.65
N VAL A 59 5.06 -0.83 -22.18
CA VAL A 59 5.75 -1.92 -21.48
C VAL A 59 6.53 -1.37 -20.26
N GLN A 60 7.19 -0.22 -20.39
CA GLN A 60 7.88 0.43 -19.28
C GLN A 60 6.89 0.90 -18.21
N VAL A 61 5.73 1.41 -18.60
CA VAL A 61 4.63 1.75 -17.66
C VAL A 61 4.13 0.49 -16.94
N GLY A 62 4.02 -0.63 -17.64
CA GLY A 62 3.71 -1.93 -17.05
C GLY A 62 4.73 -2.36 -15.99
N LEU A 63 6.02 -2.23 -16.28
CA LEU A 63 7.10 -2.51 -15.32
C LEU A 63 7.08 -1.56 -14.11
N LEU A 64 6.87 -0.27 -14.32
CA LEU A 64 6.76 0.73 -13.25
C LEU A 64 5.61 0.40 -12.29
N THR A 65 4.47 0.02 -12.80
CA THR A 65 3.29 -0.32 -12.01
C THR A 65 3.34 -1.72 -11.40
N ALA A 66 4.11 -2.65 -11.99
CA ALA A 66 4.39 -3.98 -11.43
C ALA A 66 5.48 -3.95 -10.33
N ALA A 67 6.33 -2.94 -10.31
CA ALA A 67 7.51 -2.89 -9.42
C ALA A 67 7.19 -3.12 -7.93
N PRO A 68 6.11 -2.56 -7.33
CA PRO A 68 5.75 -2.84 -5.94
C PRO A 68 5.48 -4.33 -5.67
N ALA A 69 4.79 -5.01 -6.58
CA ALA A 69 4.49 -6.43 -6.46
C ALA A 69 5.76 -7.28 -6.61
N ILE A 70 6.65 -6.92 -7.54
CA ILE A 70 7.97 -7.57 -7.72
C ILE A 70 8.79 -7.45 -6.42
N GLY A 71 8.84 -6.28 -5.80
CA GLY A 71 9.56 -6.08 -4.53
C GLY A 71 9.05 -6.99 -3.41
N LEU A 72 7.74 -7.17 -3.32
CA LEU A 72 7.11 -8.01 -2.30
C LEU A 72 7.34 -9.52 -2.50
N LEU A 73 7.55 -9.99 -3.73
CA LEU A 73 7.86 -11.41 -3.99
C LEU A 73 9.12 -11.88 -3.23
N PHE A 74 10.07 -10.99 -3.00
CA PHE A 74 11.32 -11.30 -2.29
C PHE A 74 11.24 -11.08 -0.77
N SER A 75 10.13 -10.53 -0.26
CA SER A 75 9.94 -10.22 1.17
C SER A 75 10.14 -11.43 2.10
N PRO A 76 9.72 -12.68 1.79
CA PRO A 76 9.97 -13.84 2.64
C PRO A 76 11.46 -14.16 2.83
N ILE A 77 12.29 -13.93 1.80
CA ILE A 77 13.74 -14.13 1.88
C ILE A 77 14.34 -13.15 2.87
N TRP A 78 13.95 -11.89 2.78
CA TRP A 78 14.42 -10.83 3.67
C TRP A 78 13.94 -11.02 5.12
N ALA A 79 12.70 -11.49 5.32
CA ALA A 79 12.19 -11.84 6.64
C ALA A 79 13.08 -12.90 7.31
N SER A 80 13.46 -13.95 6.58
CA SER A 80 14.34 -15.01 7.08
C SER A 80 15.75 -14.51 7.46
N ILE A 81 16.30 -13.56 6.69
CA ILE A 81 17.60 -12.94 7.01
C ILE A 81 17.48 -12.06 8.26
N MET A 82 16.41 -11.30 8.37
CA MET A 82 16.18 -10.39 9.49
C MET A 82 15.95 -11.14 10.81
N GLU A 83 15.29 -12.30 10.80
CA GLU A 83 15.07 -13.13 12.00
C GLU A 83 16.39 -13.54 12.68
N ARG A 84 17.48 -13.59 11.91
CA ARG A 84 18.83 -13.86 12.46
C ARG A 84 19.48 -12.64 13.11
N SER A 85 18.90 -11.46 12.93
CA SER A 85 19.40 -10.19 13.47
C SER A 85 18.54 -9.74 14.65
N ASN A 86 19.19 -9.41 15.77
CA ASN A 86 18.50 -8.88 16.95
C ASN A 86 18.06 -7.43 16.79
N ASN A 87 18.51 -6.73 15.75
CA ASN A 87 18.19 -5.32 15.53
C ASN A 87 17.55 -5.10 14.16
N PRO A 88 16.23 -4.80 14.09
CA PRO A 88 15.55 -4.55 12.83
C PRO A 88 15.87 -3.16 12.24
N LYS A 89 16.41 -2.22 13.03
CA LYS A 89 16.56 -0.82 12.65
C LYS A 89 17.42 -0.60 11.40
N PRO A 90 18.59 -1.22 11.23
CA PRO A 90 19.41 -1.09 10.01
C PRO A 90 18.66 -1.52 8.74
N PHE A 91 17.82 -2.58 8.83
CA PHE A 91 17.03 -3.09 7.71
C PHE A 91 15.86 -2.16 7.32
N VAL A 92 15.48 -1.22 8.19
CA VAL A 92 14.55 -0.14 7.86
C VAL A 92 15.30 1.07 7.31
N ILE A 93 16.35 1.51 8.00
CA ILE A 93 17.00 2.79 7.71
C ILE A 93 17.80 2.75 6.41
N LEU A 94 18.71 1.77 6.26
CA LEU A 94 19.62 1.73 5.11
C LEU A 94 18.92 1.59 3.77
N PRO A 95 17.96 0.65 3.58
CA PRO A 95 17.22 0.56 2.32
C PRO A 95 16.42 1.82 1.99
N ASN A 96 15.85 2.48 3.02
CA ASN A 96 15.10 3.71 2.81
C ASN A 96 16.00 4.90 2.42
N VAL A 97 17.16 5.08 3.07
CA VAL A 97 18.09 6.15 2.70
C VAL A 97 18.52 5.98 1.24
N ILE A 98 18.99 4.79 0.89
CA ILE A 98 19.42 4.50 -0.49
C ILE A 98 18.24 4.69 -1.45
N GLY A 99 17.09 4.07 -1.18
CA GLY A 99 15.93 4.10 -2.06
C GLY A 99 15.40 5.52 -2.30
N ARG A 100 15.40 6.38 -1.28
CA ARG A 100 14.92 7.76 -1.42
C ARG A 100 15.90 8.65 -2.16
N LEU A 101 17.20 8.45 -1.97
CA LEU A 101 18.23 9.15 -2.73
C LEU A 101 18.25 8.73 -4.20
N LEU A 102 17.83 7.50 -4.53
CA LEU A 102 17.72 7.08 -5.92
C LEU A 102 16.77 7.95 -6.76
N LEU A 103 15.80 8.66 -6.15
CA LEU A 103 14.93 9.59 -6.87
C LEU A 103 15.67 10.81 -7.45
N LEU A 104 16.90 11.08 -7.01
CA LEU A 104 17.74 12.08 -7.63
C LEU A 104 18.16 11.69 -9.06
N LEU A 105 18.23 10.37 -9.35
CA LEU A 105 18.65 9.92 -10.69
C LEU A 105 17.68 10.34 -11.79
N PRO A 106 16.35 10.06 -11.72
CA PRO A 106 15.42 10.53 -12.73
C PRO A 106 15.25 12.07 -12.74
N ALA A 107 15.53 12.75 -11.61
CA ALA A 107 15.53 14.20 -11.58
C ALA A 107 16.69 14.81 -12.36
N LEU A 108 17.85 14.14 -12.40
CA LEU A 108 19.07 14.59 -13.10
C LEU A 108 19.17 14.00 -14.51
N PHE A 109 18.65 12.80 -14.72
CA PHE A 109 18.66 12.06 -15.97
C PHE A 109 17.24 11.61 -16.32
N PRO A 110 16.40 12.50 -16.86
CA PRO A 110 14.98 12.23 -17.07
C PRO A 110 14.74 11.32 -18.29
N THR A 111 15.16 10.08 -18.21
CA THR A 111 14.93 9.07 -19.25
C THR A 111 14.03 7.96 -18.73
N PRO A 112 13.13 7.38 -19.56
CA PRO A 112 12.23 6.31 -19.15
C PRO A 112 12.94 5.11 -18.53
N SER A 113 14.10 4.74 -19.03
CA SER A 113 14.90 3.62 -18.52
C SER A 113 15.40 3.88 -17.09
N VAL A 114 15.78 5.13 -16.77
CA VAL A 114 16.19 5.51 -15.42
C VAL A 114 15.00 5.46 -14.46
N TYR A 115 13.82 5.94 -14.87
CA TYR A 115 12.59 5.81 -14.09
C TYR A 115 12.30 4.35 -13.75
N VAL A 116 12.35 3.44 -14.74
CA VAL A 116 12.09 2.01 -14.54
C VAL A 116 13.13 1.39 -13.61
N ALA A 117 14.43 1.61 -13.87
CA ALA A 117 15.50 1.05 -13.07
C ALA A 117 15.40 1.49 -11.60
N VAL A 118 15.19 2.79 -11.37
CA VAL A 118 15.01 3.34 -10.01
C VAL A 118 13.77 2.75 -9.33
N ALA A 119 12.64 2.64 -10.02
CA ALA A 119 11.44 2.04 -9.44
C ALA A 119 11.66 0.59 -9.00
N ILE A 120 12.27 -0.23 -9.85
CA ILE A 120 12.55 -1.64 -9.54
C ILE A 120 13.51 -1.75 -8.35
N VAL A 121 14.64 -1.04 -8.38
CA VAL A 121 15.62 -1.07 -7.29
C VAL A 121 15.00 -0.56 -5.99
N PHE A 122 14.24 0.54 -6.05
CA PHE A 122 13.53 1.07 -4.89
C PHE A 122 12.58 0.04 -4.28
N GLN A 123 11.77 -0.64 -5.08
CA GLN A 123 10.80 -1.60 -4.58
C GLN A 123 11.45 -2.89 -4.05
N LEU A 124 12.56 -3.32 -4.63
CA LEU A 124 13.37 -4.40 -4.05
C LEU A 124 13.92 -4.02 -2.66
N LEU A 125 14.39 -2.78 -2.48
CA LEU A 125 14.81 -2.25 -1.18
C LEU A 125 13.64 -2.17 -0.19
N MET A 126 12.44 -1.80 -0.66
CA MET A 126 11.22 -1.77 0.17
C MET A 126 10.78 -3.18 0.60
N GLY A 127 11.06 -4.20 -0.22
CA GLY A 127 10.88 -5.60 0.16
C GLY A 127 11.71 -5.99 1.40
N ILE A 128 12.92 -5.42 1.56
CA ILE A 128 13.77 -5.59 2.76
C ILE A 128 13.14 -4.90 3.97
N GLN A 129 12.63 -3.69 3.76
CA GLN A 129 12.08 -2.86 4.84
C GLN A 129 10.78 -3.43 5.42
N ALA A 130 9.91 -4.03 4.61
CA ALA A 130 8.56 -4.39 5.01
C ALA A 130 8.49 -5.26 6.29
N PRO A 131 9.20 -6.41 6.40
CA PRO A 131 9.19 -7.21 7.63
C PRO A 131 9.91 -6.52 8.79
N ALA A 132 10.97 -5.74 8.50
CA ALA A 132 11.73 -5.03 9.52
C ALA A 132 10.92 -3.90 10.17
N TYR A 133 10.12 -3.17 9.39
CA TYR A 133 9.25 -2.11 9.89
C TYR A 133 8.18 -2.66 10.84
N ALA A 134 7.54 -3.78 10.49
CA ALA A 134 6.56 -4.42 11.36
C ALA A 134 7.17 -4.82 12.72
N SER A 135 8.37 -5.39 12.71
CA SER A 135 9.12 -5.72 13.94
C SER A 135 9.51 -4.46 14.73
N LEU A 136 9.94 -3.39 14.05
CA LEU A 136 10.31 -2.13 14.70
C LEU A 136 9.10 -1.49 15.40
N VAL A 137 7.96 -1.37 14.72
CA VAL A 137 6.74 -0.78 15.25
C VAL A 137 6.22 -1.54 16.46
N SER A 138 6.34 -2.88 16.45
CA SER A 138 5.94 -3.71 17.60
C SER A 138 6.78 -3.44 18.86
N ARG A 139 8.01 -2.96 18.70
CA ARG A 139 8.92 -2.64 19.81
C ARG A 139 8.77 -1.21 20.34
N ILE A 140 8.44 -0.25 19.47
CA ILE A 140 8.32 1.16 19.88
C ILE A 140 6.95 1.50 20.45
N TYR A 141 5.91 0.77 20.08
CA TYR A 141 4.53 0.99 20.53
C TYR A 141 3.97 -0.22 21.28
N PRO A 142 3.55 -0.05 22.55
CA PRO A 142 2.82 -1.07 23.30
C PRO A 142 1.53 -1.49 22.58
N SER A 143 1.14 -2.74 22.74
CA SER A 143 -0.02 -3.34 22.05
C SER A 143 -1.35 -2.63 22.32
N ASP A 144 -1.53 -2.09 23.53
CA ASP A 144 -2.73 -1.39 23.98
C ASP A 144 -2.98 -0.03 23.28
N VAL A 145 -1.92 0.63 22.80
CA VAL A 145 -2.03 1.94 22.13
C VAL A 145 -1.57 1.92 20.66
N ARG A 146 -0.88 0.86 20.23
CA ARG A 146 -0.27 0.75 18.89
C ARG A 146 -1.24 1.03 17.76
N GLY A 147 -2.38 0.36 17.76
CA GLY A 147 -3.35 0.49 16.66
C GLY A 147 -3.87 1.93 16.51
N ARG A 148 -4.17 2.59 17.64
CA ARG A 148 -4.66 3.98 17.62
C ARG A 148 -3.57 4.97 17.21
N LEU A 149 -2.34 4.82 17.73
CA LEU A 149 -1.22 5.69 17.33
C LEU A 149 -0.90 5.55 15.84
N MET A 150 -0.82 4.33 15.33
CA MET A 150 -0.61 4.10 13.89
C MET A 150 -1.77 4.67 13.05
N GLY A 151 -3.01 4.57 13.54
CA GLY A 151 -4.16 5.19 12.90
C GLY A 151 -4.03 6.71 12.83
N TYR A 152 -3.65 7.37 13.92
CA TYR A 152 -3.43 8.82 13.93
C TYR A 152 -2.29 9.25 12.99
N VAL A 153 -1.18 8.51 12.95
CA VAL A 153 -0.08 8.75 12.02
C VAL A 153 -0.56 8.62 10.57
N ARG A 154 -1.31 7.59 10.23
CA ARG A 154 -1.87 7.41 8.87
C ARG A 154 -2.86 8.50 8.47
N VAL A 155 -3.75 8.89 9.38
CA VAL A 155 -4.70 9.99 9.14
C VAL A 155 -3.95 11.30 8.91
N SER A 156 -2.94 11.62 9.74
CA SER A 156 -2.14 12.83 9.55
C SER A 156 -1.41 12.84 8.19
N MET A 157 -0.90 11.70 7.76
CA MET A 157 -0.32 11.54 6.44
C MET A 157 -1.35 11.82 5.34
N GLY A 158 -2.51 11.19 5.39
CA GLY A 158 -3.56 11.37 4.40
C GLY A 158 -4.04 12.82 4.29
N VAL A 159 -4.22 13.50 5.43
CA VAL A 159 -4.58 14.93 5.46
C VAL A 159 -3.52 15.80 4.77
N LEU A 160 -2.24 15.51 4.98
CA LEU A 160 -1.14 16.25 4.34
C LEU A 160 -1.04 15.93 2.85
N MET A 161 -1.38 14.73 2.42
CA MET A 161 -1.28 14.34 1.02
C MET A 161 -2.28 15.08 0.13
N ILE A 162 -3.41 15.56 0.66
CA ILE A 162 -4.39 16.36 -0.10
C ILE A 162 -3.76 17.66 -0.64
N PRO A 163 -3.27 18.59 0.20
CA PRO A 163 -2.65 19.81 -0.31
C PRO A 163 -1.35 19.53 -1.07
N LEU A 164 -0.58 18.52 -0.67
CA LEU A 164 0.66 18.16 -1.35
C LEU A 164 0.40 17.65 -2.77
N ALA A 165 -0.69 16.92 -3.04
CA ALA A 165 -1.03 16.49 -4.39
C ALA A 165 -1.29 17.70 -5.32
N TYR A 166 -1.98 18.73 -4.82
CA TYR A 166 -2.15 19.98 -5.57
C TYR A 166 -0.84 20.72 -5.77
N VAL A 167 -0.03 20.87 -4.71
CA VAL A 167 1.26 21.57 -4.78
C VAL A 167 2.21 20.89 -5.75
N VAL A 168 2.35 19.57 -5.69
CA VAL A 168 3.21 18.81 -6.62
C VAL A 168 2.72 18.93 -8.06
N GLY A 169 1.40 18.83 -8.28
CA GLY A 169 0.81 19.01 -9.61
C GLY A 169 1.12 20.38 -10.20
N ASN A 170 0.88 21.46 -9.43
CA ASN A 170 1.16 22.83 -9.87
C ASN A 170 2.66 23.10 -10.07
N TRP A 171 3.49 22.58 -9.17
CA TRP A 171 4.94 22.75 -9.27
C TRP A 171 5.50 22.04 -10.50
N SER A 172 5.13 20.78 -10.71
CA SER A 172 5.60 20.01 -11.88
C SER A 172 5.06 20.56 -13.20
N GLU A 173 3.87 21.15 -13.23
CA GLU A 173 3.33 21.80 -14.43
C GLU A 173 4.17 23.01 -14.85
N ARG A 174 4.62 23.83 -13.88
CA ARG A 174 5.33 25.07 -14.16
C ARG A 174 6.83 24.88 -14.41
N PHE A 175 7.45 23.95 -13.71
CA PHE A 175 8.92 23.81 -13.62
C PHE A 175 9.42 22.41 -13.98
N GLY A 176 8.52 21.54 -14.46
CA GLY A 176 8.85 20.15 -14.78
C GLY A 176 8.98 19.24 -13.54
N PRO A 177 9.21 17.94 -13.76
CA PRO A 177 9.21 16.91 -12.70
C PRO A 177 10.45 16.93 -11.81
N SER A 178 11.57 17.51 -12.26
CA SER A 178 12.86 17.48 -11.55
C SER A 178 12.80 18.12 -10.17
N GLY A 179 12.13 19.28 -10.05
CA GLY A 179 11.98 19.97 -8.77
C GLY A 179 11.25 19.14 -7.71
N PRO A 180 10.03 18.64 -7.96
CA PRO A 180 9.33 17.74 -7.09
C PRO A 180 10.10 16.46 -6.73
N LEU A 181 10.82 15.84 -7.69
CA LEU A 181 11.64 14.64 -7.44
C LEU A 181 12.79 14.93 -6.48
N ILE A 182 13.52 16.05 -6.66
CA ILE A 182 14.60 16.47 -5.75
C ILE A 182 14.03 16.76 -4.35
N ALA A 183 12.95 17.52 -4.26
CA ALA A 183 12.31 17.83 -2.98
C ALA A 183 11.83 16.58 -2.25
N ALA A 184 11.26 15.64 -2.99
CA ALA A 184 10.84 14.35 -2.46
C ALA A 184 12.03 13.52 -1.94
N ALA A 185 13.13 13.45 -2.69
CA ALA A 185 14.34 12.75 -2.28
C ALA A 185 14.91 13.36 -0.99
N ILE A 186 14.99 14.67 -0.90
CA ILE A 186 15.51 15.40 0.28
C ILE A 186 14.57 15.20 1.47
N ALA A 187 13.29 15.53 1.33
CA ALA A 187 12.30 15.40 2.40
C ALA A 187 12.17 13.95 2.89
N GLY A 188 12.16 13.00 1.95
CA GLY A 188 12.16 11.58 2.24
C GLY A 188 13.39 11.14 3.03
N THR A 189 14.58 11.59 2.65
CA THR A 189 15.83 11.27 3.35
C THR A 189 15.87 11.89 4.73
N ILE A 190 15.48 13.16 4.89
CA ILE A 190 15.36 13.81 6.20
C ILE A 190 14.35 13.05 7.08
N SER A 191 13.23 12.63 6.51
CA SER A 191 12.21 11.83 7.20
C SER A 191 12.81 10.55 7.81
N ILE A 192 13.62 9.80 7.06
CA ILE A 192 14.18 8.54 7.56
C ILE A 192 15.32 8.78 8.56
N ILE A 193 16.09 9.85 8.42
CA ILE A 193 17.07 10.28 9.40
C ILE A 193 16.36 10.64 10.72
N LEU A 194 15.28 11.40 10.65
CA LEU A 194 14.45 11.70 11.81
C LEU A 194 13.86 10.42 12.43
N PHE A 195 13.34 9.51 11.61
CA PHE A 195 12.84 8.21 12.07
C PHE A 195 13.94 7.36 12.74
N ASN A 196 15.20 7.50 12.32
CA ASN A 196 16.33 6.84 12.97
C ASN A 196 16.56 7.29 14.42
N SER A 197 16.05 8.46 14.85
CA SER A 197 16.15 8.93 16.24
C SER A 197 15.15 8.25 17.20
N LEU A 198 14.27 7.36 16.71
CA LEU A 198 13.36 6.57 17.53
C LEU A 198 14.12 5.75 18.59
N HIS A 199 13.61 5.81 19.81
CA HIS A 199 14.18 5.07 20.93
C HIS A 199 13.63 3.65 20.97
N LEU A 200 14.55 2.69 20.83
CA LEU A 200 14.21 1.28 21.00
C LEU A 200 14.46 0.91 22.48
N PRO A 201 13.42 0.43 23.20
CA PRO A 201 13.63 -0.15 24.52
C PRO A 201 14.66 -1.30 24.39
N LYS A 202 15.63 -1.32 25.30
CA LYS A 202 16.51 -2.50 25.43
C LYS A 202 15.64 -3.70 25.78
N GLN A 203 15.39 -4.56 24.83
CA GLN A 203 14.80 -5.85 25.14
C GLN A 203 15.91 -6.75 25.70
N PRO A 204 15.61 -7.52 26.77
CA PRO A 204 16.47 -8.64 27.09
C PRO A 204 16.60 -9.54 25.86
N PRO A 205 17.75 -10.18 25.64
CA PRO A 205 17.90 -11.15 24.56
C PRO A 205 16.68 -12.08 24.60
N LEU A 206 16.05 -12.32 23.46
CA LEU A 206 14.92 -13.25 23.34
C LEU A 206 15.37 -14.61 23.88
N GLN A 207 15.27 -14.78 25.21
CA GLN A 207 15.40 -16.08 25.86
C GLN A 207 14.16 -16.86 25.42
N GLY A 208 14.32 -17.73 24.46
CA GLY A 208 13.25 -18.63 24.03
C GLY A 208 12.89 -18.68 22.57
N ALA A 209 13.56 -17.95 21.67
CA ALA A 209 13.40 -18.20 20.23
C ALA A 209 13.98 -19.57 19.78
N GLY A 210 14.58 -20.32 20.70
CA GLY A 210 15.10 -21.67 20.46
C GLY A 210 14.07 -22.80 20.50
N GLY A 211 12.80 -22.52 20.85
CA GLY A 211 11.77 -23.56 21.06
C GLY A 211 10.55 -23.47 20.16
N SER A 212 10.29 -22.33 19.50
CA SER A 212 9.28 -22.33 18.44
C SER A 212 9.86 -23.07 17.26
N LYS A 213 9.40 -24.32 17.01
CA LYS A 213 9.65 -25.06 15.78
C LYS A 213 9.53 -24.03 14.65
N LYS A 214 10.65 -23.73 13.95
CA LYS A 214 10.66 -22.90 12.76
C LYS A 214 9.42 -23.29 11.96
N ALA A 215 8.46 -22.41 11.85
CA ALA A 215 7.33 -22.64 10.98
C ALA A 215 7.92 -22.78 9.57
N ARG A 216 8.27 -24.02 9.21
CA ARG A 216 8.73 -24.35 7.87
C ARG A 216 7.58 -23.96 6.98
N PHE A 217 7.82 -23.00 6.10
CA PHE A 217 6.90 -22.66 5.04
C PHE A 217 6.57 -23.96 4.28
N SER A 218 5.46 -24.59 4.64
CA SER A 218 4.99 -25.83 4.01
C SER A 218 3.86 -25.46 3.07
N PHE A 219 4.15 -25.49 1.79
CA PHE A 219 3.14 -25.27 0.76
C PHE A 219 1.96 -26.25 0.90
N LYS A 220 2.25 -27.49 1.33
CA LYS A 220 1.23 -28.52 1.58
C LYS A 220 0.28 -28.17 2.72
N GLU A 221 0.78 -27.60 3.82
CA GLU A 221 -0.06 -27.16 4.94
C GLU A 221 -0.94 -25.96 4.56
N GLN A 222 -0.38 -25.01 3.79
CA GLN A 222 -1.15 -23.86 3.31
C GLN A 222 -2.24 -24.29 2.34
N TRP A 223 -1.93 -25.21 1.43
CA TRP A 223 -2.91 -25.78 0.51
C TRP A 223 -4.02 -26.55 1.26
N SER A 224 -3.66 -27.35 2.25
CA SER A 224 -4.66 -28.08 3.07
C SER A 224 -5.57 -27.13 3.87
N LEU A 225 -5.03 -26.00 4.34
CA LEU A 225 -5.85 -24.98 5.02
C LEU A 225 -6.87 -24.35 4.08
N VAL A 226 -6.47 -24.02 2.86
CA VAL A 226 -7.35 -23.41 1.86
C VAL A 226 -8.39 -24.44 1.37
N SER A 227 -7.97 -25.65 1.02
CA SER A 227 -8.86 -26.70 0.54
C SER A 227 -9.84 -27.22 1.61
N GLY A 228 -9.44 -27.17 2.88
CA GLY A 228 -10.27 -27.56 4.00
C GLY A 228 -11.27 -26.50 4.46
N ASN A 229 -11.12 -25.24 4.02
CA ASN A 229 -12.02 -24.14 4.39
C ASN A 229 -12.60 -23.47 3.14
N ARG A 230 -13.83 -23.86 2.80
CA ARG A 230 -14.52 -23.36 1.60
C ARG A 230 -14.68 -21.83 1.59
N ILE A 231 -14.92 -21.20 2.75
CA ILE A 231 -15.08 -19.74 2.84
C ILE A 231 -13.76 -19.07 2.51
N LEU A 232 -12.67 -19.55 3.07
CA LEU A 232 -11.33 -19.06 2.81
C LEU A 232 -10.95 -19.23 1.34
N ALA A 233 -11.21 -20.40 0.75
CA ALA A 233 -10.95 -20.67 -0.66
C ALA A 233 -11.72 -19.70 -1.57
N LEU A 234 -13.00 -19.49 -1.33
CA LEU A 234 -13.85 -18.56 -2.07
C LEU A 234 -13.42 -17.11 -1.88
N PHE A 235 -13.05 -16.72 -0.66
CA PHE A 235 -12.50 -15.39 -0.38
C PHE A 235 -11.22 -15.14 -1.17
N LEU A 236 -10.26 -16.06 -1.12
CA LEU A 236 -8.99 -15.92 -1.83
C LEU A 236 -9.19 -15.93 -3.36
N ALA A 237 -10.08 -16.77 -3.87
CA ALA A 237 -10.41 -16.82 -5.30
C ALA A 237 -11.08 -15.52 -5.76
N ALA A 238 -12.08 -15.03 -5.02
CA ALA A 238 -12.81 -13.80 -5.32
C ALA A 238 -11.89 -12.57 -5.30
N THR A 239 -11.05 -12.45 -4.26
CA THR A 239 -10.11 -11.33 -4.13
C THR A 239 -8.95 -11.42 -5.12
N THR A 240 -8.56 -12.63 -5.53
CA THR A 240 -7.56 -12.81 -6.59
C THR A 240 -8.11 -12.39 -7.93
N LEU A 241 -9.34 -12.80 -8.25
CA LEU A 241 -9.99 -12.48 -9.52
C LEU A 241 -10.26 -10.97 -9.65
N SER A 242 -10.89 -10.38 -8.64
CA SER A 242 -11.13 -8.92 -8.60
C SER A 242 -9.82 -8.14 -8.60
N GLY A 243 -8.86 -8.56 -7.77
CA GLY A 243 -7.56 -7.91 -7.71
C GLY A 243 -6.74 -8.06 -8.98
N PHE A 244 -6.90 -9.13 -9.77
CA PHE A 244 -6.28 -9.26 -11.08
C PHE A 244 -6.86 -8.21 -12.06
N GLY A 245 -8.17 -8.04 -12.09
CA GLY A 245 -8.82 -6.97 -12.86
C GLY A 245 -8.32 -5.58 -12.46
N ASN A 246 -8.19 -5.30 -11.16
CA ASN A 246 -7.63 -4.04 -10.70
C ASN A 246 -6.16 -3.86 -11.18
N MET A 247 -5.31 -4.88 -11.07
CA MET A 247 -3.91 -4.81 -11.50
C MET A 247 -3.76 -4.65 -13.02
N LEU A 248 -4.66 -5.25 -13.81
CA LEU A 248 -4.73 -4.98 -15.26
C LEU A 248 -4.99 -3.50 -15.56
N SER A 249 -5.81 -2.84 -14.75
CA SER A 249 -6.28 -1.46 -15.00
C SER A 249 -5.29 -0.38 -14.57
N VAL A 250 -4.50 -0.62 -13.52
CA VAL A 250 -3.62 0.40 -12.91
C VAL A 250 -2.72 1.12 -13.91
N PRO A 251 -1.95 0.44 -14.79
CA PRO A 251 -1.12 1.14 -15.79
C PRO A 251 -1.98 1.87 -16.83
N LEU A 252 -3.12 1.30 -17.20
CA LEU A 252 -4.00 1.88 -18.24
C LEU A 252 -4.61 3.21 -17.78
N TYR A 253 -4.89 3.37 -16.48
CA TYR A 253 -5.35 4.66 -15.94
C TYR A 253 -4.32 5.77 -16.14
N GLN A 254 -3.04 5.47 -15.95
CA GLN A 254 -1.96 6.46 -16.14
C GLN A 254 -1.80 6.80 -17.63
N ILE A 255 -1.82 5.80 -18.51
CA ILE A 255 -1.74 5.99 -19.96
C ILE A 255 -2.91 6.86 -20.44
N ILE A 256 -4.15 6.56 -20.01
CA ILE A 256 -5.32 7.37 -20.38
C ILE A 256 -5.19 8.80 -19.88
N GLN A 257 -4.76 9.02 -18.64
CA GLN A 257 -4.62 10.36 -18.09
C GLN A 257 -3.59 11.19 -18.87
N VAL A 258 -2.43 10.62 -19.20
CA VAL A 258 -1.31 11.35 -19.79
C VAL A 258 -1.36 11.37 -21.32
N GLU A 259 -1.57 10.23 -21.98
CA GLU A 259 -1.47 10.12 -23.44
C GLU A 259 -2.80 10.41 -24.15
N VAL A 260 -3.92 9.87 -23.63
CA VAL A 260 -5.22 9.97 -24.32
C VAL A 260 -5.92 11.29 -23.98
N LEU A 261 -6.05 11.62 -22.69
CA LEU A 261 -6.70 12.83 -22.22
C LEU A 261 -5.76 14.03 -22.15
N GLN A 262 -4.45 13.80 -22.24
CA GLN A 262 -3.41 14.82 -22.17
C GLN A 262 -3.60 15.76 -20.96
N LEU A 263 -3.93 15.17 -19.80
CA LEU A 263 -4.18 15.94 -18.58
C LEU A 263 -2.89 16.63 -18.13
N THR A 264 -3.02 17.89 -17.76
CA THR A 264 -1.95 18.63 -17.11
C THR A 264 -1.64 18.04 -15.74
N ASN A 265 -0.44 18.30 -15.21
CA ASN A 265 -0.06 17.83 -13.87
C ASN A 265 -0.97 18.41 -12.77
N ILE A 266 -1.52 19.62 -12.97
CA ILE A 266 -2.52 20.21 -12.09
C ILE A 266 -3.81 19.38 -12.11
N GLN A 267 -4.28 18.99 -13.29
CA GLN A 267 -5.48 18.16 -13.44
C GLN A 267 -5.28 16.78 -12.82
N ILE A 268 -4.10 16.16 -13.01
CA ILE A 268 -3.70 14.93 -12.31
C ILE A 268 -3.71 15.16 -10.79
N GLY A 269 -3.18 16.29 -10.31
CA GLY A 269 -3.21 16.68 -8.90
C GLY A 269 -4.64 16.70 -8.34
N TYR A 270 -5.61 17.27 -9.06
CA TYR A 270 -7.02 17.26 -8.63
C TYR A 270 -7.61 15.86 -8.56
N THR A 271 -7.25 14.95 -9.45
CA THR A 271 -7.71 13.55 -9.36
C THR A 271 -7.19 12.88 -8.09
N ARG A 272 -5.94 13.18 -7.68
CA ARG A 272 -5.34 12.66 -6.44
C ARG A 272 -5.95 13.29 -5.20
N VAL A 273 -6.31 14.58 -5.25
CA VAL A 273 -7.09 15.24 -4.19
C VAL A 273 -8.43 14.52 -3.99
N ALA A 274 -9.15 14.22 -5.08
CA ALA A 274 -10.42 13.48 -5.02
C ALA A 274 -10.25 12.08 -4.40
N TYR A 275 -9.19 11.35 -4.78
CA TYR A 275 -8.83 10.07 -4.21
C TYR A 275 -8.58 10.15 -2.70
N PHE A 276 -7.68 11.03 -2.23
CA PHE A 276 -7.34 11.14 -0.81
C PHE A 276 -8.51 11.67 0.03
N ALA A 277 -9.29 12.61 -0.49
CA ALA A 277 -10.48 13.11 0.20
C ALA A 277 -11.51 12.00 0.41
N ALA A 278 -11.80 11.23 -0.63
CA ALA A 278 -12.73 10.10 -0.56
C ALA A 278 -12.21 8.99 0.38
N LEU A 279 -10.92 8.67 0.30
CA LEU A 279 -10.25 7.70 1.18
C LEU A 279 -10.38 8.10 2.66
N LEU A 280 -10.06 9.35 3.01
CA LEU A 280 -10.12 9.84 4.39
C LEU A 280 -11.56 9.90 4.91
N LEU A 281 -12.50 10.42 4.12
CA LEU A 281 -13.91 10.44 4.48
C LEU A 281 -14.44 9.02 4.72
N THR A 282 -14.05 8.08 3.87
CA THR A 282 -14.44 6.68 4.03
C THR A 282 -13.82 6.05 5.28
N PHE A 283 -12.56 6.35 5.63
CA PHE A 283 -11.97 5.88 6.88
C PHE A 283 -12.76 6.36 8.11
N LEU A 284 -13.26 7.59 8.11
CA LEU A 284 -14.09 8.11 9.20
C LEU A 284 -15.41 7.36 9.35
N VAL A 285 -16.02 6.95 8.22
CA VAL A 285 -17.30 6.25 8.19
C VAL A 285 -17.13 4.73 8.33
N ALA A 286 -16.03 4.17 7.84
CA ALA A 286 -15.82 2.73 7.78
C ALA A 286 -15.79 2.06 9.17
N GLY A 287 -15.26 2.74 10.20
CA GLY A 287 -15.33 2.24 11.57
C GLY A 287 -16.78 2.03 12.04
N TRP A 288 -17.63 3.03 11.82
CA TRP A 288 -19.06 2.93 12.12
C TRP A 288 -19.79 1.87 11.27
N MET A 289 -19.41 1.72 10.00
CA MET A 289 -19.99 0.70 9.11
C MET A 289 -19.67 -0.71 9.59
N ILE A 290 -18.43 -1.00 9.98
CA ILE A 290 -18.00 -2.32 10.44
C ILE A 290 -18.69 -2.74 11.75
N ASP A 291 -19.01 -1.77 12.61
CA ASP A 291 -19.70 -2.02 13.87
C ASP A 291 -21.22 -2.31 13.69
N ARG A 292 -21.82 -1.83 12.60
CA ARG A 292 -23.28 -1.90 12.38
C ARG A 292 -23.71 -2.72 11.17
N ILE A 293 -22.84 -2.87 10.19
CA ILE A 293 -23.10 -3.61 8.95
C ILE A 293 -22.26 -4.89 8.97
N ASP A 294 -22.82 -6.00 8.55
CA ASP A 294 -22.04 -7.23 8.41
C ASP A 294 -20.82 -6.98 7.51
N ILE A 295 -19.64 -7.33 8.00
CA ILE A 295 -18.35 -7.14 7.32
C ILE A 295 -18.34 -7.68 5.89
N ARG A 296 -19.18 -8.67 5.57
CA ARG A 296 -19.33 -9.24 4.23
C ARG A 296 -19.86 -8.22 3.23
N TYR A 297 -20.88 -7.45 3.60
CA TYR A 297 -21.45 -6.41 2.74
C TYR A 297 -20.51 -5.21 2.60
N THR A 298 -19.82 -4.88 3.68
CA THR A 298 -18.78 -3.82 3.64
C THR A 298 -17.68 -4.19 2.67
N LEU A 299 -17.13 -5.42 2.77
CA LEU A 299 -16.10 -5.89 1.82
C LEU A 299 -16.63 -6.03 0.40
N LEU A 300 -17.88 -6.47 0.22
CA LEU A 300 -18.51 -6.56 -1.10
C LEU A 300 -18.53 -5.19 -1.79
N ALA A 301 -18.87 -4.12 -1.04
CA ALA A 301 -18.85 -2.76 -1.56
C ALA A 301 -17.42 -2.32 -1.95
N GLY A 302 -16.41 -2.65 -1.13
CA GLY A 302 -14.99 -2.36 -1.45
C GLY A 302 -14.48 -3.09 -2.69
N ILE A 303 -14.79 -4.39 -2.81
CA ILE A 303 -14.42 -5.20 -3.98
C ILE A 303 -15.16 -4.69 -5.24
N GLY A 304 -16.45 -4.36 -5.09
CA GLY A 304 -17.26 -3.79 -6.18
C GLY A 304 -16.76 -2.43 -6.67
N ALA A 305 -16.24 -1.59 -5.76
CA ALA A 305 -15.65 -0.31 -6.14
C ALA A 305 -14.49 -0.49 -7.14
N TYR A 306 -13.63 -1.49 -6.93
CA TYR A 306 -12.54 -1.80 -7.88
C TYR A 306 -13.04 -2.30 -9.24
N ALA A 307 -14.24 -2.88 -9.32
CA ALA A 307 -14.85 -3.27 -10.59
C ALA A 307 -15.46 -2.08 -11.35
N VAL A 308 -15.99 -1.10 -10.62
CA VAL A 308 -16.60 0.11 -11.20
C VAL A 308 -15.57 1.03 -11.84
N VAL A 309 -14.39 1.21 -11.22
CA VAL A 309 -13.40 2.18 -11.70
C VAL A 309 -12.97 1.94 -13.15
N PRO A 310 -12.53 0.73 -13.56
CA PRO A 310 -12.13 0.52 -14.95
C PRO A 310 -13.28 0.70 -15.94
N MET A 311 -14.52 0.44 -15.51
CA MET A 311 -15.70 0.69 -16.33
C MET A 311 -15.92 2.17 -16.58
N LEU A 312 -15.74 3.03 -15.56
CA LEU A 312 -15.84 4.48 -15.69
C LEU A 312 -14.83 5.03 -16.70
N TYR A 313 -13.59 4.57 -16.63
CA TYR A 313 -12.55 4.99 -17.57
C TYR A 313 -12.77 4.43 -18.98
N GLY A 314 -13.21 3.17 -19.09
CA GLY A 314 -13.39 2.51 -20.38
C GLY A 314 -14.60 2.99 -21.18
N LEU A 315 -15.73 3.32 -20.50
CA LEU A 315 -16.96 3.71 -21.17
C LEU A 315 -17.07 5.22 -21.41
N TRP A 316 -16.56 6.03 -20.48
CA TRP A 316 -16.72 7.49 -20.61
C TRP A 316 -15.42 8.21 -20.99
N GLY A 317 -14.26 7.75 -20.53
CA GLY A 317 -12.96 8.26 -20.96
C GLY A 317 -12.82 9.78 -20.91
N THR A 318 -13.45 10.45 -19.94
CA THR A 318 -13.45 11.91 -19.79
C THR A 318 -12.82 12.35 -18.48
N TYR A 319 -12.35 13.58 -18.39
CA TYR A 319 -11.74 14.09 -17.16
C TYR A 319 -12.68 14.00 -15.93
N PRO A 320 -13.99 14.36 -16.00
CA PRO A 320 -14.88 14.12 -14.88
C PRO A 320 -14.99 12.64 -14.47
N ALA A 321 -15.01 11.71 -15.42
CA ALA A 321 -15.03 10.28 -15.13
C ALA A 321 -13.75 9.83 -14.41
N VAL A 322 -12.59 10.40 -14.76
CA VAL A 322 -11.32 10.17 -14.07
C VAL A 322 -11.37 10.65 -12.62
N ILE A 323 -11.93 11.84 -12.35
CA ILE A 323 -12.09 12.36 -10.97
C ILE A 323 -13.00 11.43 -10.15
N VAL A 324 -14.16 11.07 -10.69
CA VAL A 324 -15.10 10.15 -10.03
C VAL A 324 -14.45 8.78 -9.82
N GLY A 325 -13.78 8.25 -10.83
CA GLY A 325 -13.05 6.97 -10.73
C GLY A 325 -11.99 6.98 -9.62
N ASN A 326 -11.21 8.05 -9.49
CA ASN A 326 -10.24 8.20 -8.39
C ASN A 326 -10.93 8.27 -7.02
N ALA A 327 -12.05 8.98 -6.90
CA ALA A 327 -12.82 9.03 -5.65
C ALA A 327 -13.36 7.63 -5.29
N VAL A 328 -13.95 6.90 -6.24
CA VAL A 328 -14.43 5.52 -6.04
C VAL A 328 -13.29 4.58 -5.67
N GLN A 329 -12.11 4.73 -6.27
CA GLN A 329 -10.92 3.96 -5.91
C GLN A 329 -10.49 4.24 -4.46
N GLY A 330 -10.51 5.50 -4.02
CA GLY A 330 -10.22 5.87 -2.62
C GLY A 330 -11.21 5.25 -1.63
N ILE A 331 -12.51 5.21 -1.97
CA ILE A 331 -13.54 4.52 -1.18
C ILE A 331 -13.23 3.02 -1.09
N GLY A 332 -12.96 2.37 -2.22
CA GLY A 332 -12.66 0.95 -2.29
C GLY A 332 -11.44 0.58 -1.44
N GLU A 333 -10.38 1.38 -1.52
CA GLU A 333 -9.14 1.15 -0.78
C GLU A 333 -9.32 1.32 0.74
N ALA A 334 -10.04 2.35 1.18
CA ALA A 334 -10.33 2.53 2.60
C ALA A 334 -11.14 1.37 3.19
N ILE A 335 -12.16 0.91 2.47
CA ILE A 335 -12.98 -0.25 2.88
C ILE A 335 -12.14 -1.52 2.90
N TRP A 336 -11.28 -1.71 1.90
CA TRP A 336 -10.39 -2.86 1.80
C TRP A 336 -9.39 -2.92 2.95
N ASP A 337 -8.69 -1.82 3.23
CA ASP A 337 -7.66 -1.73 4.26
C ASP A 337 -8.17 -2.11 5.66
N ILE A 338 -9.40 -1.69 6.00
CA ILE A 338 -10.00 -1.98 7.30
C ILE A 338 -10.71 -3.34 7.28
N GLY A 339 -11.44 -3.62 6.21
CA GLY A 339 -12.35 -4.76 6.12
C GLY A 339 -11.62 -6.10 5.99
N ILE A 340 -10.50 -6.16 5.28
CA ILE A 340 -9.76 -7.41 5.05
C ILE A 340 -9.29 -8.03 6.37
N MET A 341 -8.72 -7.23 7.26
CA MET A 341 -8.24 -7.71 8.56
C MET A 341 -9.40 -8.25 9.40
N ALA A 342 -10.49 -7.49 9.50
CA ALA A 342 -11.67 -7.87 10.28
C ALA A 342 -12.31 -9.16 9.74
N PHE A 343 -12.33 -9.34 8.41
CA PHE A 343 -12.88 -10.54 7.79
C PHE A 343 -11.97 -11.76 8.01
N VAL A 344 -10.66 -11.63 7.82
CA VAL A 344 -9.71 -12.73 8.02
C VAL A 344 -9.71 -13.23 9.47
N LEU A 345 -9.79 -12.32 10.44
CA LEU A 345 -9.94 -12.68 11.87
C LEU A 345 -11.18 -13.54 12.13
N ARG A 346 -12.27 -13.33 11.38
CA ARG A 346 -13.51 -14.14 11.52
C ARG A 346 -13.41 -15.52 10.87
N ILE A 347 -12.83 -15.61 9.66
CA ILE A 347 -12.85 -16.86 8.88
C ILE A 347 -11.70 -17.82 9.20
N ALA A 348 -10.62 -17.32 9.78
CA ALA A 348 -9.43 -18.13 10.10
C ALA A 348 -8.78 -17.67 11.42
N PRO A 349 -9.51 -17.75 12.57
CA PRO A 349 -8.99 -17.33 13.85
C PRO A 349 -7.75 -18.13 14.25
N GLY A 350 -6.68 -17.42 14.67
CA GLY A 350 -5.39 -18.01 15.05
C GLY A 350 -4.50 -18.43 13.86
N ARG A 351 -4.94 -18.22 12.61
CA ARG A 351 -4.17 -18.51 11.39
C ARG A 351 -4.08 -17.30 10.46
N GLU A 352 -4.31 -16.10 10.97
CA GLU A 352 -4.38 -14.85 10.21
C GLU A 352 -3.08 -14.59 9.43
N ALA A 353 -1.92 -14.84 10.06
CA ALA A 353 -0.62 -14.65 9.44
C ALA A 353 -0.44 -15.54 8.19
N VAL A 354 -0.94 -16.78 8.24
CA VAL A 354 -0.86 -17.70 7.10
C VAL A 354 -1.76 -17.22 5.96
N VAL A 355 -2.99 -16.79 6.27
CA VAL A 355 -3.95 -16.28 5.28
C VAL A 355 -3.42 -15.01 4.62
N PHE A 356 -2.87 -14.08 5.41
CA PHE A 356 -2.21 -12.89 4.86
C PHE A 356 -1.00 -13.22 4.01
N GLY A 357 -0.19 -14.21 4.41
CA GLY A 357 0.94 -14.69 3.62
C GLY A 357 0.51 -15.20 2.25
N ILE A 358 -0.54 -16.02 2.18
CA ILE A 358 -1.12 -16.51 0.92
C ILE A 358 -1.68 -15.33 0.09
N HIS A 359 -2.40 -14.41 0.73
CA HIS A 359 -2.95 -13.24 0.06
C HIS A 359 -1.86 -12.36 -0.55
N LEU A 360 -0.76 -12.12 0.17
CA LEU A 360 0.38 -11.34 -0.33
C LEU A 360 1.12 -12.04 -1.47
N LEU A 361 1.24 -13.38 -1.43
CA LEU A 361 1.79 -14.15 -2.54
C LEU A 361 0.93 -14.02 -3.79
N LEU A 362 -0.39 -14.17 -3.65
CA LEU A 362 -1.34 -13.98 -4.73
C LEU A 362 -1.32 -12.52 -5.25
N PHE A 363 -1.15 -11.55 -4.36
CA PHE A 363 -0.95 -10.15 -4.74
C PHE A 363 0.34 -9.98 -5.55
N GLY A 364 1.46 -10.56 -5.13
CA GLY A 364 2.73 -10.51 -5.86
C GLY A 364 2.59 -11.06 -7.29
N ILE A 365 1.92 -12.21 -7.44
CA ILE A 365 1.69 -12.84 -8.75
C ILE A 365 0.81 -11.94 -9.64
N ARG A 366 -0.39 -11.58 -9.18
CA ARG A 366 -1.33 -10.78 -9.98
C ARG A 366 -0.83 -9.36 -10.24
N GLY A 367 -0.13 -8.75 -9.26
CA GLY A 367 0.42 -7.41 -9.36
C GLY A 367 1.65 -7.33 -10.28
N THR A 368 2.32 -8.45 -10.54
CA THR A 368 3.38 -8.54 -11.55
C THR A 368 2.80 -8.83 -12.93
N LEU A 369 1.96 -9.86 -13.03
CA LEU A 369 1.42 -10.32 -14.32
C LEU A 369 0.37 -9.36 -14.90
N GLY A 370 -0.50 -8.78 -14.06
CA GLY A 370 -1.59 -7.91 -14.51
C GLY A 370 -1.10 -6.69 -15.31
N PRO A 371 -0.26 -5.82 -14.73
CA PRO A 371 0.26 -4.65 -15.44
C PRO A 371 1.04 -4.99 -16.69
N MET A 372 1.90 -6.01 -16.64
CA MET A 372 2.70 -6.43 -17.80
C MET A 372 1.81 -6.96 -18.92
N LEU A 373 0.81 -7.77 -18.59
CA LEU A 373 -0.12 -8.32 -19.59
C LEU A 373 -0.96 -7.20 -20.24
N SER A 374 -1.58 -6.34 -19.44
CA SER A 374 -2.43 -5.28 -19.99
C SER A 374 -1.66 -4.32 -20.89
N THR A 375 -0.47 -3.92 -20.49
CA THR A 375 0.35 -2.98 -21.28
C THR A 375 0.94 -3.61 -22.53
N SER A 376 1.26 -4.91 -22.53
CA SER A 376 1.69 -5.63 -23.73
C SER A 376 0.56 -5.77 -24.76
N LEU A 377 -0.69 -5.85 -24.31
CA LEU A 377 -1.86 -5.97 -25.18
C LEU A 377 -2.32 -4.63 -25.78
N THR A 378 -1.83 -3.49 -25.33
CA THR A 378 -2.23 -2.17 -25.86
C THR A 378 -1.89 -1.96 -27.34
N THR A 379 -0.98 -2.73 -27.90
CA THR A 379 -0.62 -2.71 -29.32
C THR A 379 -1.66 -3.38 -30.22
N THR A 380 -2.45 -4.30 -29.67
CA THR A 380 -3.41 -5.12 -30.43
C THR A 380 -4.86 -4.92 -30.00
N VAL A 381 -5.08 -4.45 -28.78
CA VAL A 381 -6.39 -4.27 -28.16
C VAL A 381 -6.54 -2.82 -27.70
N SER A 382 -7.69 -2.21 -27.95
CA SER A 382 -7.96 -0.84 -27.54
C SER A 382 -8.01 -0.69 -26.00
N LEU A 383 -7.56 0.44 -25.49
CA LEU A 383 -7.57 0.74 -24.05
C LEU A 383 -8.96 0.61 -23.40
N PRO A 384 -10.06 1.12 -24.02
CA PRO A 384 -11.39 0.92 -23.48
C PRO A 384 -11.79 -0.54 -23.33
N LEU A 385 -11.47 -1.38 -24.33
CA LEU A 385 -11.80 -2.81 -24.28
C LEU A 385 -11.01 -3.53 -23.19
N LEU A 386 -9.73 -3.21 -23.03
CA LEU A 386 -8.90 -3.76 -21.93
C LEU A 386 -9.48 -3.39 -20.55
N LEU A 387 -9.96 -2.17 -20.39
CA LEU A 387 -10.59 -1.72 -19.14
C LEU A 387 -11.94 -2.40 -18.89
N VAL A 388 -12.75 -2.61 -19.93
CA VAL A 388 -13.99 -3.38 -19.80
C VAL A 388 -13.69 -4.82 -19.39
N VAL A 389 -12.70 -5.47 -20.00
CA VAL A 389 -12.26 -6.82 -19.61
C VAL A 389 -11.79 -6.83 -18.15
N ALA A 390 -10.99 -5.86 -17.75
CA ALA A 390 -10.53 -5.74 -16.38
C ALA A 390 -11.70 -5.55 -15.38
N SER A 391 -12.71 -4.75 -15.77
CA SER A 391 -13.95 -4.58 -14.98
C SER A 391 -14.72 -5.89 -14.87
N LEU A 392 -14.80 -6.70 -15.93
CA LEU A 392 -15.47 -8.01 -15.90
C LEU A 392 -14.80 -8.96 -14.91
N PHE A 393 -13.47 -8.99 -14.83
CA PHE A 393 -12.74 -9.71 -13.76
C PHE A 393 -13.12 -9.20 -12.37
N GLY A 394 -13.22 -7.87 -12.21
CA GLY A 394 -13.67 -7.24 -10.98
C GLY A 394 -15.07 -7.69 -10.57
N TRP A 395 -16.03 -7.63 -11.49
CA TRP A 395 -17.41 -8.06 -11.26
C TRP A 395 -17.53 -9.56 -11.01
N ALA A 396 -16.78 -10.39 -11.74
CA ALA A 396 -16.75 -11.84 -11.52
C ALA A 396 -16.25 -12.16 -10.10
N GLY A 397 -15.19 -11.49 -9.63
CA GLY A 397 -14.73 -11.60 -8.25
C GLY A 397 -15.78 -11.14 -7.22
N THR A 398 -16.44 -10.01 -7.49
CA THR A 398 -17.51 -9.47 -6.63
C THR A 398 -18.68 -10.44 -6.51
N LEU A 399 -19.15 -11.00 -7.63
CA LEU A 399 -20.23 -11.97 -7.67
C LEU A 399 -19.83 -13.29 -6.98
N LEU A 400 -18.60 -13.76 -7.19
CA LEU A 400 -18.09 -14.95 -6.52
C LEU A 400 -18.05 -14.77 -5.00
N PHE A 401 -17.63 -13.58 -4.53
CA PHE A 401 -17.64 -13.26 -3.12
C PHE A 401 -19.07 -13.21 -2.55
N TYR A 402 -19.99 -12.57 -3.27
CA TYR A 402 -21.41 -12.48 -2.88
C TYR A 402 -22.05 -13.88 -2.76
N TRP A 403 -21.95 -14.71 -3.81
CA TRP A 403 -22.55 -16.06 -3.80
C TRP A 403 -21.88 -16.99 -2.79
N GLY A 404 -20.57 -16.88 -2.61
CA GLY A 404 -19.84 -17.68 -1.64
C GLY A 404 -20.28 -17.43 -0.19
N ASN A 405 -20.71 -16.19 0.11
CA ASN A 405 -21.10 -15.80 1.46
C ASN A 405 -22.63 -15.81 1.72
N ARG A 406 -23.47 -15.99 0.67
CA ARG A 406 -24.94 -15.92 0.80
C ARG A 406 -25.55 -17.07 1.62
N LYS A 407 -24.91 -18.24 1.62
CA LYS A 407 -25.45 -19.47 2.24
C LYS A 407 -24.95 -19.73 3.67
N GLN A 408 -24.22 -18.81 4.28
CA GLN A 408 -23.60 -19.04 5.57
C GLN A 408 -24.02 -17.96 6.57
N GLN A 409 -24.79 -18.38 7.58
CA GLN A 409 -24.90 -17.64 8.83
C GLN A 409 -23.55 -17.79 9.55
N LEU A 410 -22.78 -16.70 9.59
CA LEU A 410 -21.57 -16.60 10.41
C LEU A 410 -21.93 -16.02 11.77
#